data_54addeb0dec6ed29e450a41041b21c47
#
_entry.id   54addeb0dec6ed29e450a41041b21c47
#
_cell.length_a   1.000
_cell.length_b   1.000
_cell.length_c   1.000
_cell.angle_alpha   90.00
_cell.angle_beta   90.00
_cell.angle_gamma   90.00
#
_symmetry.space_group_name_H-M   'P 1'
#
loop_
_entity.id
_entity.type
_entity.pdbx_description
1 polymer ?
#
loop_
_entity_poly.entity_id
_entity_poly.type
_entity_poly.pdbx_seq_one_letter_code
_entity_poly.pdbx_strand_id
1 'polypeptide(L)'
;MKTYKQDGYVFITVAVIVTILISTLTIAISNQNKKIELIQNYEQLMTIEEEISAIELVITEYLNNNFNKNRNLTKNYGFQEQYETPSQANIEVKISSNDNCFNVNSLFYKNSSNKLEVNNTELRRLNEIFNKLKIDTYIINYILDWIDTDRTNIQNINESLEYKKRNIDWLPRNYFAVSNIELNMIPEIAKINSKIKELLCVNLYNNKINILNMSSEKIGYFLPFLSENNAKDLSNIIGKDIWPNSNQKNKTEKNISNLQKEIEQILRRPLELNEQQYLKVISFNSKSIKAQITYEDKQGTQYFSSSKYEVDSDNIVKLIYRYGPFKKQVLKI
;
A
#
# COMPACT_ATOMS: atom_id res chain seq x y z
N MET A 1 -4.96 -89.54 -7.11
CA MET A 1 -5.04 -88.59 -6.02
C MET A 1 -3.95 -87.50 -6.18
N LYS A 2 -4.11 -86.64 -7.23
CA LYS A 2 -3.08 -85.58 -7.56
C LYS A 2 -3.71 -84.37 -8.21
N THR A 3 -4.82 -83.80 -7.68
CA THR A 3 -5.47 -82.68 -8.31
C THR A 3 -5.67 -81.49 -7.33
N TYR A 4 -5.46 -81.62 -6.04
CA TYR A 4 -5.73 -80.57 -5.06
C TYR A 4 -4.63 -79.50 -4.86
N LYS A 5 -3.44 -79.66 -5.45
CA LYS A 5 -2.34 -78.64 -5.29
C LYS A 5 -2.39 -77.49 -6.31
N GLN A 6 -3.06 -77.69 -7.46
CA GLN A 6 -3.12 -76.67 -8.53
C GLN A 6 -4.19 -75.58 -8.22
N ASP A 7 -5.33 -75.95 -7.64
CA ASP A 7 -6.45 -75.03 -7.40
C ASP A 7 -6.11 -73.96 -6.36
N GLY A 8 -5.29 -74.29 -5.36
CA GLY A 8 -4.84 -73.33 -4.36
C GLY A 8 -3.92 -72.27 -4.91
N TYR A 9 -3.06 -72.59 -5.87
CA TYR A 9 -2.15 -71.61 -6.50
C TYR A 9 -2.89 -70.61 -7.38
N VAL A 10 -3.88 -71.07 -8.17
CA VAL A 10 -4.72 -70.21 -9.00
C VAL A 10 -5.49 -69.20 -8.14
N PHE A 11 -6.06 -69.63 -7.01
CA PHE A 11 -6.76 -68.74 -6.09
C PHE A 11 -5.86 -67.63 -5.52
N ILE A 12 -4.65 -67.98 -5.11
CA ILE A 12 -3.68 -67.00 -4.57
C ILE A 12 -3.29 -65.99 -5.66
N THR A 13 -3.04 -66.47 -6.87
CA THR A 13 -2.67 -65.60 -8.02
C THR A 13 -3.78 -64.60 -8.37
N VAL A 14 -5.03 -65.06 -8.41
CA VAL A 14 -6.21 -64.24 -8.66
C VAL A 14 -6.38 -63.20 -7.50
N ALA A 15 -6.23 -63.63 -6.25
CA ALA A 15 -6.33 -62.72 -5.11
C ALA A 15 -5.27 -61.60 -5.16
N VAL A 16 -4.03 -61.91 -5.53
CA VAL A 16 -2.96 -60.91 -5.68
C VAL A 16 -3.28 -59.94 -6.83
N ILE A 17 -3.73 -60.43 -7.97
CA ILE A 17 -4.11 -59.57 -9.12
C ILE A 17 -5.26 -58.64 -8.73
N VAL A 18 -6.30 -59.15 -8.09
CA VAL A 18 -7.44 -58.35 -7.62
C VAL A 18 -6.98 -57.27 -6.62
N THR A 19 -6.09 -57.60 -5.69
CA THR A 19 -5.55 -56.65 -4.73
C THR A 19 -4.75 -55.52 -5.41
N ILE A 20 -3.93 -55.85 -6.41
CA ILE A 20 -3.21 -54.86 -7.20
C ILE A 20 -4.17 -53.94 -7.96
N LEU A 21 -5.20 -54.50 -8.59
CA LEU A 21 -6.22 -53.75 -9.33
C LEU A 21 -6.98 -52.78 -8.40
N ILE A 22 -7.40 -53.24 -7.22
CA ILE A 22 -8.08 -52.38 -6.25
C ILE A 22 -7.14 -51.24 -5.79
N SER A 23 -5.89 -51.56 -5.48
CA SER A 23 -4.91 -50.58 -5.07
C SER A 23 -4.66 -49.49 -6.13
N THR A 24 -4.49 -49.92 -7.40
CA THR A 24 -4.29 -48.98 -8.50
C THR A 24 -5.53 -48.10 -8.74
N LEU A 25 -6.73 -48.68 -8.65
CA LEU A 25 -7.99 -47.96 -8.80
C LEU A 25 -8.15 -46.92 -7.65
N THR A 26 -7.84 -47.31 -6.43
CA THR A 26 -7.90 -46.38 -5.24
C THR A 26 -6.95 -45.19 -5.43
N ILE A 27 -5.72 -45.43 -5.90
CA ILE A 27 -4.76 -44.36 -6.19
C ILE A 27 -5.28 -43.46 -7.31
N ALA A 28 -5.85 -44.02 -8.38
CA ALA A 28 -6.40 -43.23 -9.49
C ALA A 28 -7.57 -42.35 -9.03
N ILE A 29 -8.50 -42.89 -8.25
CA ILE A 29 -9.62 -42.11 -7.67
C ILE A 29 -9.11 -40.99 -6.74
N SER A 30 -8.15 -41.30 -5.88
CA SER A 30 -7.55 -40.29 -4.97
C SER A 30 -6.91 -39.14 -5.76
N ASN A 31 -6.19 -39.47 -6.85
CA ASN A 31 -5.58 -38.45 -7.70
C ASN A 31 -6.61 -37.60 -8.47
N GLN A 32 -7.71 -38.23 -8.92
CA GLN A 32 -8.81 -37.50 -9.55
C GLN A 32 -9.50 -36.55 -8.56
N ASN A 33 -9.79 -37.01 -7.35
CA ASN A 33 -10.39 -36.16 -6.32
C ASN A 33 -9.53 -34.93 -5.99
N LYS A 34 -8.21 -35.08 -5.87
CA LYS A 34 -7.28 -33.95 -5.70
C LYS A 34 -7.33 -32.98 -6.88
N LYS A 35 -7.44 -33.47 -8.12
CA LYS A 35 -7.58 -32.58 -9.29
C LYS A 35 -8.91 -31.83 -9.29
N ILE A 36 -10.00 -32.47 -8.93
CA ILE A 36 -11.32 -31.85 -8.83
C ILE A 36 -11.30 -30.76 -7.75
N GLU A 37 -10.75 -31.03 -6.58
CA GLU A 37 -10.60 -30.04 -5.51
C GLU A 37 -9.76 -28.83 -5.96
N LEU A 38 -8.68 -29.07 -6.69
CA LEU A 38 -7.83 -28.00 -7.23
C LEU A 38 -8.58 -27.13 -8.24
N ILE A 39 -9.37 -27.74 -9.13
CA ILE A 39 -10.20 -27.01 -10.09
C ILE A 39 -11.27 -26.18 -9.37
N GLN A 40 -11.97 -26.76 -8.41
CA GLN A 40 -12.98 -26.05 -7.63
C GLN A 40 -12.40 -24.85 -6.85
N ASN A 41 -11.24 -25.03 -6.25
CA ASN A 41 -10.53 -23.94 -5.58
C ASN A 41 -10.12 -22.83 -6.56
N TYR A 42 -9.69 -23.21 -7.77
CA TYR A 42 -9.34 -22.24 -8.81
C TYR A 42 -10.56 -21.46 -9.31
N GLU A 43 -11.68 -22.14 -9.60
CA GLU A 43 -12.94 -21.50 -10.01
C GLU A 43 -13.46 -20.54 -8.93
N GLN A 44 -13.37 -20.92 -7.66
CA GLN A 44 -13.74 -20.06 -6.55
C GLN A 44 -12.87 -18.80 -6.51
N LEU A 45 -11.55 -18.93 -6.66
CA LEU A 45 -10.64 -17.79 -6.67
C LEU A 45 -10.92 -16.86 -7.85
N MET A 46 -11.21 -17.41 -9.04
CA MET A 46 -11.58 -16.61 -10.21
C MET A 46 -12.87 -15.81 -9.97
N THR A 47 -13.89 -16.42 -9.40
CA THR A 47 -15.14 -15.73 -9.04
C THR A 47 -14.88 -14.58 -8.05
N ILE A 48 -14.05 -14.81 -7.03
CA ILE A 48 -13.67 -13.78 -6.05
C ILE A 48 -12.94 -12.62 -6.74
N GLU A 49 -12.01 -12.92 -7.64
CA GLU A 49 -11.28 -11.92 -8.41
C GLU A 49 -12.21 -11.07 -9.29
N GLU A 50 -13.16 -11.68 -9.96
CA GLU A 50 -14.15 -10.99 -10.81
C GLU A 50 -15.03 -10.07 -9.98
N GLU A 51 -15.56 -10.54 -8.85
CA GLU A 51 -16.41 -9.74 -7.97
C GLU A 51 -15.63 -8.57 -7.32
N ILE A 52 -14.39 -8.79 -6.86
CA ILE A 52 -13.54 -7.73 -6.36
C ILE A 52 -13.25 -6.69 -7.46
N SER A 53 -12.98 -7.13 -8.67
CA SER A 53 -12.74 -6.24 -9.81
C SER A 53 -13.96 -5.40 -10.15
N ALA A 54 -15.15 -5.96 -10.07
CA ALA A 54 -16.40 -5.22 -10.24
C ALA A 54 -16.57 -4.14 -9.15
N ILE A 55 -16.29 -4.45 -7.89
CA ILE A 55 -16.30 -3.47 -6.79
C ILE A 55 -15.27 -2.37 -7.00
N GLU A 56 -14.07 -2.68 -7.49
CA GLU A 56 -13.05 -1.67 -7.80
C GLU A 56 -13.50 -0.68 -8.88
N LEU A 57 -14.27 -1.13 -9.87
CA LEU A 57 -14.89 -0.22 -10.84
C LEU A 57 -15.90 0.72 -10.16
N VAL A 58 -16.75 0.19 -9.28
CA VAL A 58 -17.71 0.99 -8.51
C VAL A 58 -16.97 2.02 -7.63
N ILE A 59 -15.90 1.60 -6.95
CA ILE A 59 -15.05 2.51 -6.16
C ILE A 59 -14.46 3.60 -7.05
N THR A 60 -13.94 3.24 -8.21
CA THR A 60 -13.34 4.21 -9.16
C THR A 60 -14.37 5.24 -9.61
N GLU A 61 -15.57 4.82 -9.95
CA GLU A 61 -16.66 5.71 -10.35
C GLU A 61 -17.10 6.60 -9.18
N TYR A 62 -17.27 6.03 -7.99
CA TYR A 62 -17.60 6.77 -6.77
C TYR A 62 -16.56 7.86 -6.48
N LEU A 63 -15.29 7.53 -6.55
CA LEU A 63 -14.20 8.46 -6.33
C LEU A 63 -14.20 9.56 -7.39
N ASN A 64 -14.31 9.24 -8.69
CA ASN A 64 -14.38 10.21 -9.76
C ASN A 64 -15.58 11.17 -9.59
N ASN A 65 -16.75 10.65 -9.28
CA ASN A 65 -17.95 11.46 -9.05
C ASN A 65 -17.79 12.41 -7.86
N ASN A 66 -17.11 12.00 -6.80
CA ASN A 66 -16.86 12.84 -5.64
C ASN A 66 -15.77 13.89 -5.91
N PHE A 67 -14.72 13.55 -6.64
CA PHE A 67 -13.71 14.52 -7.08
C PHE A 67 -14.32 15.60 -7.97
N ASN A 68 -15.11 15.21 -8.96
CA ASN A 68 -15.74 16.15 -9.90
C ASN A 68 -16.78 17.06 -9.21
N LYS A 69 -17.45 16.58 -8.15
CA LYS A 69 -18.42 17.38 -7.37
C LYS A 69 -17.80 18.21 -6.27
N ASN A 70 -16.48 18.35 -6.23
CA ASN A 70 -15.74 19.10 -5.19
C ASN A 70 -16.09 18.67 -3.75
N ARG A 71 -16.55 17.45 -3.54
CA ARG A 71 -16.81 16.92 -2.20
C ARG A 71 -15.47 16.59 -1.53
N ASN A 72 -15.34 17.03 -0.29
CA ASN A 72 -14.17 16.69 0.51
C ASN A 72 -14.09 15.18 0.71
N LEU A 73 -13.20 14.56 -0.07
CA LEU A 73 -12.79 13.20 0.21
C LEU A 73 -11.96 13.09 1.50
N THR A 74 -11.83 14.15 2.28
CA THR A 74 -10.95 14.25 3.43
C THR A 74 -11.63 14.06 4.77
N LYS A 75 -12.94 14.21 4.85
CA LYS A 75 -13.68 13.95 6.06
C LYS A 75 -14.02 12.48 6.17
N ASN A 76 -13.33 11.80 7.08
CA ASN A 76 -13.65 10.45 7.52
C ASN A 76 -14.08 9.52 6.38
N TYR A 77 -13.11 9.08 5.59
CA TYR A 77 -13.31 7.87 4.84
C TYR A 77 -13.34 6.67 5.78
N GLY A 78 -14.36 6.65 6.59
CA GLY A 78 -14.93 5.42 7.02
C GLY A 78 -16.10 5.12 6.10
N PHE A 79 -15.87 5.20 4.76
CA PHE A 79 -16.81 4.59 3.85
C PHE A 79 -16.70 3.11 4.11
N GLN A 80 -17.63 2.62 4.88
CA GLN A 80 -17.80 1.21 5.17
C GLN A 80 -19.16 0.87 4.59
N GLU A 81 -19.18 0.32 3.41
CA GLU A 81 -20.38 -0.24 2.81
C GLU A 81 -20.26 -1.74 2.72
N GLN A 82 -21.36 -2.39 2.93
CA GLN A 82 -21.53 -3.82 2.75
C GLN A 82 -22.33 -4.07 1.48
N TYR A 83 -21.81 -4.92 0.63
CA TYR A 83 -22.46 -5.33 -0.59
C TYR A 83 -22.68 -6.84 -0.54
N GLU A 84 -23.89 -7.27 -0.93
CA GLU A 84 -24.14 -8.67 -1.21
C GLU A 84 -23.94 -8.92 -2.71
N THR A 85 -23.13 -9.88 -3.05
CA THR A 85 -22.81 -10.22 -4.43
C THR A 85 -23.79 -11.23 -5.02
N PRO A 86 -23.81 -11.41 -6.36
CA PRO A 86 -24.59 -12.47 -6.99
C PRO A 86 -24.24 -13.88 -6.47
N SER A 87 -23.02 -14.09 -6.02
CA SER A 87 -22.58 -15.33 -5.37
C SER A 87 -23.06 -15.47 -3.93
N GLN A 88 -23.80 -14.46 -3.38
CA GLN A 88 -24.24 -14.34 -1.98
C GLN A 88 -23.06 -14.23 -1.00
N ALA A 89 -21.97 -13.65 -1.44
CA ALA A 89 -20.86 -13.25 -0.58
C ALA A 89 -21.11 -11.84 0.00
N ASN A 90 -20.56 -11.58 1.18
CA ASN A 90 -20.57 -10.28 1.80
C ASN A 90 -19.25 -9.56 1.48
N ILE A 91 -19.32 -8.35 0.95
CA ILE A 91 -18.14 -7.51 0.71
C ILE A 91 -18.21 -6.28 1.60
N GLU A 92 -17.17 -6.09 2.42
CA GLU A 92 -16.94 -4.88 3.18
C GLU A 92 -15.85 -4.06 2.50
N VAL A 93 -16.16 -2.80 2.18
CA VAL A 93 -15.20 -1.84 1.59
C VAL A 93 -14.91 -0.75 2.59
N LYS A 94 -13.61 -0.54 2.87
CA LYS A 94 -13.12 0.54 3.71
C LYS A 94 -12.16 1.41 2.93
N ILE A 95 -12.53 2.67 2.74
CA ILE A 95 -11.71 3.66 2.01
C ILE A 95 -11.01 4.57 3.00
N SER A 96 -9.73 4.85 2.78
CA SER A 96 -8.91 5.74 3.62
C SER A 96 -7.93 6.56 2.77
N SER A 97 -7.51 7.72 3.31
CA SER A 97 -6.42 8.50 2.73
C SER A 97 -5.10 7.73 2.82
N ASN A 98 -4.25 7.86 1.80
CA ASN A 98 -2.93 7.24 1.73
C ASN A 98 -1.83 8.26 1.41
N ASP A 99 -2.07 9.54 1.66
CA ASP A 99 -1.12 10.64 1.42
C ASP A 99 -0.78 11.47 2.68
N ASN A 100 -1.05 10.92 3.87
CA ASN A 100 -0.54 11.45 5.16
C ASN A 100 0.84 10.83 5.49
N CYS A 101 1.74 10.89 4.53
CA CYS A 101 3.06 10.29 4.56
C CYS A 101 4.01 11.09 3.66
N PHE A 102 5.31 10.91 3.85
CA PHE A 102 6.32 11.44 2.96
C PHE A 102 6.43 10.55 1.73
N ASN A 103 6.17 11.10 0.55
CA ASN A 103 6.32 10.37 -0.70
C ASN A 103 7.80 10.26 -1.07
N VAL A 104 8.38 9.05 -1.05
CA VAL A 104 9.80 8.84 -1.38
C VAL A 104 10.12 9.21 -2.82
N ASN A 105 9.17 9.12 -3.75
CA ASN A 105 9.37 9.55 -5.13
C ASN A 105 9.58 11.07 -5.25
N SER A 106 9.17 11.87 -4.24
CA SER A 106 9.41 13.32 -4.24
C SER A 106 10.89 13.69 -4.07
N LEU A 107 11.74 12.73 -3.66
CA LEU A 107 13.19 12.91 -3.60
C LEU A 107 13.82 13.11 -4.97
N PHE A 108 13.09 12.83 -6.04
CA PHE A 108 13.54 13.00 -7.41
C PHE A 108 12.53 13.79 -8.24
N TYR A 109 13.03 14.49 -9.22
CA TYR A 109 12.23 15.11 -10.28
C TYR A 109 12.87 14.82 -11.65
N LYS A 110 12.06 14.87 -12.69
CA LYS A 110 12.56 14.79 -14.07
C LYS A 110 12.95 16.18 -14.53
N ASN A 111 14.19 16.32 -14.98
CA ASN A 111 14.66 17.56 -15.60
C ASN A 111 14.12 17.69 -17.04
N SER A 112 14.48 18.79 -17.73
CA SER A 112 14.09 19.05 -19.12
C SER A 112 14.55 17.96 -20.10
N SER A 113 15.61 17.23 -19.77
CA SER A 113 16.14 16.10 -20.56
C SER A 113 15.54 14.75 -20.13
N ASN A 114 14.47 14.75 -19.33
CA ASN A 114 13.78 13.57 -18.81
C ASN A 114 14.67 12.65 -17.90
N LYS A 115 15.80 13.18 -17.40
CA LYS A 115 16.66 12.50 -16.44
C LYS A 115 16.18 12.76 -15.01
N LEU A 116 16.35 11.76 -14.14
CA LEU A 116 16.07 11.90 -12.72
C LEU A 116 17.18 12.70 -12.05
N GLU A 117 16.80 13.71 -11.30
CA GLU A 117 17.69 14.53 -10.49
C GLU A 117 17.16 14.60 -9.05
N VAL A 118 18.08 14.65 -8.10
CA VAL A 118 17.76 14.70 -6.66
C VAL A 118 17.13 16.05 -6.31
N ASN A 119 15.98 16.01 -5.65
CA ASN A 119 15.32 17.17 -5.09
C ASN A 119 15.90 17.49 -3.70
N ASN A 120 16.89 18.36 -3.66
CA ASN A 120 17.59 18.72 -2.42
C ASN A 120 16.67 19.30 -1.34
N THR A 121 15.55 19.93 -1.71
CA THR A 121 14.57 20.45 -0.74
C THR A 121 13.86 19.30 -0.03
N GLU A 122 13.41 18.31 -0.76
CA GLU A 122 12.76 17.13 -0.19
C GLU A 122 13.75 16.24 0.57
N LEU A 123 14.98 16.11 0.07
CA LEU A 123 16.04 15.39 0.74
C LEU A 123 16.33 16.00 2.12
N ARG A 124 16.47 17.33 2.21
CA ARG A 124 16.64 18.03 3.49
C ARG A 124 15.47 17.77 4.43
N ARG A 125 14.23 17.83 3.92
CA ARG A 125 13.02 17.58 4.70
C ARG A 125 13.01 16.16 5.27
N LEU A 126 13.34 15.15 4.46
CA LEU A 126 13.41 13.77 4.95
C LEU A 126 14.50 13.57 6.00
N ASN A 127 15.66 14.22 5.82
CA ASN A 127 16.72 14.22 6.83
C ASN A 127 16.23 14.80 8.17
N GLU A 128 15.49 15.90 8.15
CA GLU A 128 14.96 16.53 9.38
C GLU A 128 13.91 15.62 10.06
N ILE A 129 13.05 14.96 9.29
CA ILE A 129 12.10 13.96 9.82
C ILE A 129 12.88 12.82 10.50
N PHE A 130 13.91 12.26 9.85
CA PHE A 130 14.70 11.15 10.40
C PHE A 130 15.48 11.57 11.64
N ASN A 131 16.07 12.76 11.65
CA ASN A 131 16.74 13.32 12.83
C ASN A 131 15.77 13.46 14.03
N LYS A 132 14.55 13.97 13.79
CA LYS A 132 13.53 14.10 14.84
C LYS A 132 13.08 12.74 15.38
N LEU A 133 13.07 11.72 14.54
CA LEU A 133 12.77 10.33 14.91
C LEU A 133 13.97 9.59 15.51
N LYS A 134 15.15 10.20 15.55
CA LYS A 134 16.43 9.57 15.95
C LYS A 134 16.76 8.33 15.10
N ILE A 135 16.43 8.39 13.81
CA ILE A 135 16.78 7.36 12.83
C ILE A 135 18.08 7.78 12.15
N ASP A 136 18.91 6.78 11.85
CA ASP A 136 20.12 7.02 11.09
C ASP A 136 19.79 7.53 9.68
N THR A 137 20.21 8.76 9.38
CA THR A 137 19.97 9.37 8.07
C THR A 137 20.70 8.68 6.92
N TYR A 138 21.69 7.81 7.24
CA TYR A 138 22.35 6.98 6.23
C TYR A 138 21.37 6.08 5.47
N ILE A 139 20.24 5.74 6.09
CA ILE A 139 19.16 4.95 5.46
C ILE A 139 18.58 5.66 4.22
N ILE A 140 18.61 6.98 4.18
CA ILE A 140 18.13 7.76 3.04
C ILE A 140 18.94 7.42 1.76
N ASN A 141 20.21 7.08 1.90
CA ASN A 141 21.05 6.72 0.77
C ASN A 141 20.52 5.48 0.06
N TYR A 142 20.01 4.49 0.80
CA TYR A 142 19.40 3.30 0.20
C TYR A 142 18.07 3.62 -0.51
N ILE A 143 17.35 4.65 -0.08
CA ILE A 143 16.15 5.12 -0.80
C ILE A 143 16.57 5.81 -2.10
N LEU A 144 17.64 6.61 -2.05
CA LEU A 144 18.17 7.28 -3.24
C LEU A 144 18.67 6.25 -4.25
N ASP A 145 19.52 5.30 -3.82
CA ASP A 145 20.05 4.21 -4.65
C ASP A 145 18.93 3.33 -5.24
N TRP A 146 17.76 3.22 -4.57
CA TRP A 146 16.60 2.47 -5.10
C TRP A 146 15.97 3.13 -6.31
N ILE A 147 15.97 4.48 -6.35
CA ILE A 147 15.21 5.28 -7.32
C ILE A 147 16.10 5.84 -8.42
N ASP A 148 17.36 6.20 -8.15
CA ASP A 148 18.22 6.85 -9.13
C ASP A 148 18.46 5.95 -10.35
N THR A 149 19.06 6.51 -11.40
CA THR A 149 19.24 5.79 -12.67
C THR A 149 20.65 5.28 -12.87
N ASP A 150 21.55 5.55 -11.95
CA ASP A 150 22.89 5.05 -12.04
C ASP A 150 22.98 3.64 -11.40
N ARG A 151 24.12 3.02 -11.37
CA ARG A 151 24.36 1.68 -10.83
C ARG A 151 25.44 1.69 -9.76
N THR A 152 25.70 2.85 -9.22
CA THR A 152 26.73 3.06 -8.21
C THR A 152 26.10 3.75 -7.01
N ASN A 153 26.28 3.18 -5.83
CA ASN A 153 25.85 3.83 -4.61
C ASN A 153 26.69 5.11 -4.32
N ILE A 154 26.29 5.88 -3.34
CA ILE A 154 26.97 7.12 -2.91
C ILE A 154 28.47 6.92 -2.63
N GLN A 155 28.92 5.69 -2.34
CA GLN A 155 30.32 5.34 -2.15
C GLN A 155 31.04 4.90 -3.45
N ASN A 156 30.44 5.09 -4.61
CA ASN A 156 30.90 4.61 -5.92
C ASN A 156 31.10 3.08 -5.99
N ILE A 157 30.39 2.32 -5.18
CA ILE A 157 30.38 0.86 -5.22
C ILE A 157 29.23 0.41 -6.11
N ASN A 158 29.46 -0.60 -6.93
CA ASN A 158 28.39 -1.20 -7.76
C ASN A 158 27.31 -1.81 -6.86
N GLU A 159 26.08 -1.29 -6.98
CA GLU A 159 24.93 -1.67 -6.18
C GLU A 159 24.64 -3.17 -6.26
N SER A 160 24.73 -3.76 -7.45
CA SER A 160 24.48 -5.19 -7.65
C SER A 160 25.44 -6.05 -6.82
N LEU A 161 26.71 -5.61 -6.65
CA LEU A 161 27.68 -6.32 -5.83
C LEU A 161 27.36 -6.17 -4.33
N GLU A 162 26.87 -4.99 -3.93
CA GLU A 162 26.51 -4.75 -2.53
C GLU A 162 25.27 -5.56 -2.13
N TYR A 163 24.24 -5.60 -2.98
CA TYR A 163 23.04 -6.41 -2.74
C TYR A 163 23.39 -7.91 -2.66
N LYS A 164 24.23 -8.41 -3.58
CA LYS A 164 24.72 -9.81 -3.53
C LYS A 164 25.51 -10.13 -2.27
N LYS A 165 26.39 -9.22 -1.80
CA LYS A 165 27.14 -9.42 -0.55
C LYS A 165 26.22 -9.55 0.67
N ARG A 166 25.02 -8.98 0.60
CA ARG A 166 24.01 -9.04 1.65
C ARG A 166 23.04 -10.22 1.49
N ASN A 167 23.29 -11.14 0.54
CA ASN A 167 22.40 -12.24 0.16
C ASN A 167 21.00 -11.78 -0.22
N ILE A 168 20.91 -10.68 -0.98
CA ILE A 168 19.67 -10.12 -1.48
C ILE A 168 19.56 -10.47 -2.97
N ASP A 169 18.48 -11.18 -3.34
CA ASP A 169 18.30 -11.72 -4.69
C ASP A 169 17.70 -10.72 -5.69
N TRP A 170 17.21 -9.56 -5.21
CA TRP A 170 16.66 -8.52 -6.07
C TRP A 170 17.62 -7.33 -6.16
N LEU A 171 17.46 -6.55 -7.23
CA LEU A 171 18.25 -5.35 -7.51
C LEU A 171 17.40 -4.08 -7.27
N PRO A 172 18.05 -2.92 -7.05
CA PRO A 172 17.37 -1.63 -7.07
C PRO A 172 16.56 -1.42 -8.34
N ARG A 173 15.48 -0.68 -8.22
CA ARG A 173 14.57 -0.44 -9.34
C ARG A 173 15.16 0.49 -10.39
N ASN A 174 16.02 1.42 -9.97
CA ASN A 174 16.63 2.48 -10.79
C ASN A 174 15.57 3.32 -11.53
N TYR A 175 14.45 3.56 -10.86
CA TYR A 175 13.34 4.37 -11.31
C TYR A 175 12.35 4.63 -10.16
N PHE A 176 11.38 5.53 -10.39
CA PHE A 176 10.33 5.79 -9.40
C PHE A 176 9.69 4.50 -8.91
N ALA A 177 9.57 4.38 -7.60
CA ALA A 177 8.84 3.28 -6.99
C ALA A 177 7.34 3.36 -7.36
N VAL A 178 6.68 2.23 -7.52
CA VAL A 178 5.26 2.13 -7.88
C VAL A 178 4.40 1.75 -6.69
N SER A 179 4.94 0.97 -5.76
CA SER A 179 4.19 0.39 -4.65
C SER A 179 4.91 0.58 -3.32
N ASN A 180 4.14 0.78 -2.24
CA ASN A 180 4.68 0.78 -0.87
C ASN A 180 5.37 -0.55 -0.49
N ILE A 181 5.05 -1.65 -1.18
CA ILE A 181 5.72 -2.95 -0.98
C ILE A 181 7.21 -2.84 -1.29
N GLU A 182 7.58 -2.03 -2.29
CA GLU A 182 8.97 -1.81 -2.67
C GLU A 182 9.80 -1.21 -1.53
N LEU A 183 9.20 -0.40 -0.65
CA LEU A 183 9.89 0.10 0.53
C LEU A 183 10.38 -1.03 1.45
N ASN A 184 9.66 -2.15 1.50
CA ASN A 184 10.10 -3.33 2.27
C ASN A 184 11.20 -4.13 1.57
N MET A 185 11.42 -3.88 0.28
CA MET A 185 12.52 -4.49 -0.48
C MET A 185 13.84 -3.75 -0.26
N ILE A 186 13.79 -2.50 0.25
CA ILE A 186 14.98 -1.72 0.62
C ILE A 186 15.49 -2.27 1.96
N PRO A 187 16.71 -2.86 2.02
CA PRO A 187 17.17 -3.67 3.14
C PRO A 187 17.11 -2.97 4.49
N GLU A 188 17.54 -1.72 4.53
CA GLU A 188 17.58 -0.97 5.78
C GLU A 188 16.22 -0.47 6.20
N ILE A 189 15.32 -0.16 5.25
CA ILE A 189 13.92 0.20 5.55
C ILE A 189 13.16 -1.02 6.09
N ALA A 190 13.44 -2.21 5.57
CA ALA A 190 12.83 -3.45 6.07
C ALA A 190 13.04 -3.64 7.59
N LYS A 191 14.16 -3.15 8.13
CA LYS A 191 14.51 -3.25 9.56
C LYS A 191 13.87 -2.18 10.44
N ILE A 192 13.35 -1.10 9.86
CA ILE A 192 12.75 0.00 10.62
C ILE A 192 11.41 -0.43 11.23
N ASN A 193 11.08 0.13 12.39
CA ASN A 193 9.79 -0.06 13.06
C ASN A 193 8.62 0.27 12.12
N SER A 194 7.54 -0.51 12.19
CA SER A 194 6.34 -0.33 11.38
C SER A 194 5.73 1.07 11.46
N LYS A 195 5.73 1.71 12.64
CA LYS A 195 5.25 3.09 12.83
C LYS A 195 6.01 4.10 11.97
N ILE A 196 7.31 3.90 11.81
CA ILE A 196 8.17 4.77 11.00
C ILE A 196 7.93 4.52 9.51
N LYS A 197 7.73 3.25 9.13
CA LYS A 197 7.36 2.90 7.75
C LYS A 197 6.05 3.55 7.31
N GLU A 198 5.10 3.74 8.24
CA GLU A 198 3.85 4.45 7.98
C GLU A 198 4.02 5.95 7.69
N LEU A 199 5.20 6.52 7.97
CA LEU A 199 5.53 7.89 7.59
C LEU A 199 6.05 8.01 6.17
N LEU A 200 6.39 6.89 5.54
CA LEU A 200 6.88 6.83 4.16
C LEU A 200 5.80 6.21 3.27
N CYS A 201 5.69 6.71 2.07
CA CYS A 201 4.82 6.14 1.05
C CYS A 201 5.39 6.33 -0.36
N VAL A 202 4.76 5.65 -1.28
CA VAL A 202 5.04 5.74 -2.71
C VAL A 202 3.80 6.26 -3.41
N ASN A 203 3.86 7.46 -3.98
CA ASN A 203 2.81 8.05 -4.81
C ASN A 203 3.39 8.45 -6.16
N LEU A 204 2.66 8.21 -7.25
CA LEU A 204 3.11 8.52 -8.60
C LEU A 204 2.76 9.95 -9.04
N TYR A 205 1.59 10.44 -8.62
CA TYR A 205 1.04 11.71 -9.08
C TYR A 205 0.95 12.78 -7.99
N ASN A 206 1.12 12.40 -6.72
CA ASN A 206 0.96 13.32 -5.60
C ASN A 206 2.22 13.40 -4.74
N ASN A 207 2.83 14.59 -4.72
CA ASN A 207 3.98 14.89 -3.85
C ASN A 207 3.59 15.75 -2.63
N LYS A 208 2.30 15.98 -2.40
CA LYS A 208 1.82 16.75 -1.26
C LYS A 208 1.37 15.83 -0.13
N ILE A 209 1.56 16.32 1.08
CA ILE A 209 1.22 15.63 2.32
C ILE A 209 -0.16 16.13 2.77
N ASN A 210 -1.14 15.24 2.85
CA ASN A 210 -2.44 15.59 3.38
C ASN A 210 -2.38 15.68 4.89
N ILE A 211 -2.57 16.91 5.43
CA ILE A 211 -2.48 17.14 6.86
C ILE A 211 -3.79 16.80 7.61
N LEU A 212 -4.91 16.70 6.89
CA LEU A 212 -6.18 16.35 7.50
C LEU A 212 -6.15 14.90 8.01
N ASN A 213 -6.75 14.69 9.17
CA ASN A 213 -6.77 13.37 9.85
C ASN A 213 -5.39 12.83 10.28
N MET A 214 -4.37 13.70 10.35
CA MET A 214 -3.09 13.34 10.96
C MET A 214 -3.16 13.37 12.47
N SER A 215 -2.49 12.41 13.11
CA SER A 215 -2.21 12.50 14.54
C SER A 215 -1.26 13.67 14.84
N SER A 216 -1.34 14.24 16.03
CA SER A 216 -0.42 15.31 16.48
C SER A 216 1.04 14.90 16.37
N GLU A 217 1.35 13.62 16.61
CA GLU A 217 2.69 13.06 16.49
C GLU A 217 3.19 13.16 15.03
N LYS A 218 2.37 12.73 14.05
CA LYS A 218 2.70 12.84 12.61
C LYS A 218 2.86 14.30 12.18
N ILE A 219 1.96 15.19 12.62
CA ILE A 219 2.08 16.64 12.37
C ILE A 219 3.44 17.15 12.86
N GLY A 220 3.85 16.76 14.07
CA GLY A 220 5.14 17.14 14.62
C GLY A 220 6.34 16.63 13.78
N TYR A 221 6.25 15.50 13.12
CA TYR A 221 7.30 15.01 12.21
C TYR A 221 7.36 15.80 10.90
N PHE A 222 6.20 16.10 10.31
CA PHE A 222 6.13 16.82 9.03
C PHE A 222 6.32 18.34 9.15
N LEU A 223 6.10 18.89 10.34
CA LEU A 223 6.38 20.28 10.72
C LEU A 223 7.38 20.29 11.89
N PRO A 224 8.66 19.99 11.64
CA PRO A 224 9.65 19.70 12.68
C PRO A 224 9.96 20.89 13.59
N PHE A 225 9.63 22.11 13.19
CA PHE A 225 9.75 23.33 13.97
C PHE A 225 8.68 23.47 15.06
N LEU A 226 7.64 22.63 15.06
CA LEU A 226 6.64 22.59 16.11
C LEU A 226 7.10 21.73 17.29
N SER A 227 6.86 22.21 18.51
CA SER A 227 6.94 21.38 19.72
C SER A 227 5.78 20.38 19.75
N GLU A 228 5.87 19.35 20.59
CA GLU A 228 4.80 18.36 20.75
C GLU A 228 3.45 19.01 21.16
N ASN A 229 3.49 19.99 22.07
CA ASN A 229 2.31 20.72 22.50
C ASN A 229 1.71 21.54 21.35
N ASN A 230 2.55 22.26 20.60
CA ASN A 230 2.11 23.05 19.45
C ASN A 230 1.52 22.16 18.34
N ALA A 231 2.10 20.99 18.10
CA ALA A 231 1.57 20.01 17.16
C ALA A 231 0.21 19.44 17.61
N LYS A 232 0.00 19.25 18.92
CA LYS A 232 -1.27 18.85 19.50
C LYS A 232 -2.34 19.93 19.33
N ASP A 233 -2.00 21.19 19.62
CA ASP A 233 -2.90 22.32 19.45
C ASP A 233 -3.30 22.47 17.99
N LEU A 234 -2.34 22.38 17.06
CA LEU A 234 -2.61 22.41 15.62
C LEU A 234 -3.50 21.24 15.17
N SER A 235 -3.26 20.04 15.67
CA SER A 235 -4.10 18.86 15.37
C SER A 235 -5.56 19.09 15.79
N ASN A 236 -5.78 19.70 16.96
CA ASN A 236 -7.11 20.04 17.46
C ASN A 236 -7.82 21.07 16.57
N ILE A 237 -7.07 22.05 16.03
CA ILE A 237 -7.60 23.06 15.11
C ILE A 237 -7.94 22.43 13.76
N ILE A 238 -7.05 21.61 13.22
CA ILE A 238 -7.25 20.94 11.92
C ILE A 238 -8.45 19.97 11.99
N GLY A 239 -8.66 19.30 13.11
CA GLY A 239 -9.80 18.38 13.33
C GLY A 239 -11.15 19.09 13.41
N LYS A 240 -11.19 20.40 13.63
CA LYS A 240 -12.43 21.18 13.55
C LYS A 240 -12.78 21.45 12.10
N ASP A 241 -14.00 21.18 11.70
CA ASP A 241 -14.54 21.25 10.33
C ASP A 241 -14.46 22.63 9.61
N ILE A 242 -13.43 23.41 9.87
CA ILE A 242 -13.28 24.81 9.45
C ILE A 242 -12.66 24.94 8.04
N TRP A 243 -12.10 23.86 7.50
CA TRP A 243 -11.35 23.90 6.26
C TRP A 243 -12.26 23.71 5.04
N PRO A 244 -12.48 24.74 4.20
CA PRO A 244 -13.35 24.61 3.04
C PRO A 244 -12.78 23.68 1.98
N ASN A 245 -13.68 23.03 1.26
CA ASN A 245 -13.36 22.15 0.13
C ASN A 245 -12.47 22.85 -0.92
N SER A 246 -11.30 22.32 -1.20
CA SER A 246 -10.21 23.03 -1.84
C SER A 246 -9.85 22.53 -3.25
N ASN A 247 -10.81 21.99 -4.03
CA ASN A 247 -10.51 21.60 -5.42
C ASN A 247 -10.32 22.79 -6.37
N GLN A 248 -10.53 24.02 -5.90
CA GLN A 248 -10.21 25.22 -6.65
C GLN A 248 -8.87 25.78 -6.17
N LYS A 249 -7.99 26.17 -7.10
CA LYS A 249 -6.64 26.71 -6.80
C LYS A 249 -6.68 27.82 -5.77
N ASN A 250 -7.60 28.77 -5.90
CA ASN A 250 -7.76 29.89 -4.96
C ASN A 250 -8.16 29.46 -3.53
N LYS A 251 -8.85 28.33 -3.38
CA LYS A 251 -9.23 27.79 -2.05
C LYS A 251 -8.08 27.07 -1.38
N THR A 252 -7.22 26.40 -2.16
CA THR A 252 -6.00 25.78 -1.61
C THR A 252 -5.04 26.83 -1.04
N GLU A 253 -4.80 27.90 -1.78
CA GLU A 253 -3.97 29.02 -1.32
C GLU A 253 -4.56 29.69 -0.05
N LYS A 254 -5.87 29.87 -0.01
CA LYS A 254 -6.56 30.40 1.17
C LYS A 254 -6.42 29.46 2.38
N ASN A 255 -6.53 28.16 2.19
CA ASN A 255 -6.34 27.19 3.26
C ASN A 255 -4.90 27.19 3.79
N ILE A 256 -3.90 27.27 2.91
CA ILE A 256 -2.49 27.37 3.32
C ILE A 256 -2.26 28.68 4.09
N SER A 257 -2.81 29.81 3.63
CA SER A 257 -2.71 31.10 4.35
C SER A 257 -3.39 31.04 5.71
N ASN A 258 -4.54 30.39 5.83
CA ASN A 258 -5.20 30.20 7.12
C ASN A 258 -4.37 29.29 8.04
N LEU A 259 -3.85 28.17 7.51
CA LEU A 259 -2.96 27.28 8.27
C LEU A 259 -1.73 28.03 8.78
N GLN A 260 -1.12 28.86 7.95
CA GLN A 260 0.02 29.69 8.36
C GLN A 260 -0.36 30.59 9.54
N LYS A 261 -1.48 31.30 9.47
CA LYS A 261 -1.95 32.19 10.57
C LYS A 261 -2.18 31.40 11.85
N GLU A 262 -2.82 30.23 11.78
CA GLU A 262 -3.04 29.40 12.97
C GLU A 262 -1.71 28.95 13.59
N ILE A 263 -0.73 28.54 12.77
CA ILE A 263 0.60 28.17 13.26
C ILE A 263 1.31 29.37 13.89
N GLU A 264 1.27 30.55 13.26
CA GLU A 264 1.86 31.78 13.79
C GLU A 264 1.23 32.20 15.12
N GLN A 265 -0.09 32.02 15.29
CA GLN A 265 -0.78 32.25 16.56
C GLN A 265 -0.30 31.26 17.65
N ILE A 266 -0.18 29.99 17.33
CA ILE A 266 0.33 28.92 18.23
C ILE A 266 1.77 29.26 18.66
N LEU A 267 2.63 29.65 17.71
CA LEU A 267 4.03 29.97 17.94
C LEU A 267 4.22 31.36 18.60
N ARG A 268 3.22 32.23 18.53
CA ARG A 268 3.27 33.65 18.95
C ARG A 268 4.38 34.43 18.25
N ARG A 269 4.71 34.04 17.02
CA ARG A 269 5.66 34.71 16.15
C ARG A 269 5.38 34.40 14.69
N PRO A 270 5.82 35.24 13.73
CA PRO A 270 5.75 34.91 12.32
C PRO A 270 6.63 33.67 11.98
N LEU A 271 6.24 32.96 10.92
CA LEU A 271 7.05 31.87 10.39
C LEU A 271 8.28 32.41 9.66
N GLU A 272 9.42 31.78 9.89
CA GLU A 272 10.65 32.02 9.16
C GLU A 272 10.53 31.47 7.70
N LEU A 273 11.38 31.97 6.79
CA LEU A 273 11.33 31.56 5.38
C LEU A 273 11.54 30.05 5.17
N ASN A 274 12.40 29.44 5.96
CA ASN A 274 12.63 27.98 5.96
C ASN A 274 11.40 27.21 6.47
N GLU A 275 10.68 27.74 7.49
CA GLU A 275 9.46 27.14 8.03
C GLU A 275 8.30 27.24 7.02
N GLN A 276 8.15 28.35 6.30
CA GLN A 276 7.15 28.53 5.25
C GLN A 276 7.30 27.52 4.10
N GLN A 277 8.52 27.03 3.83
CA GLN A 277 8.75 26.01 2.81
C GLN A 277 8.03 24.68 3.11
N TYR A 278 7.83 24.35 4.39
CA TYR A 278 7.07 23.14 4.78
C TYR A 278 5.60 23.24 4.40
N LEU A 279 5.02 24.44 4.40
CA LEU A 279 3.61 24.64 4.05
C LEU A 279 3.35 24.43 2.55
N LYS A 280 4.35 24.61 1.70
CA LYS A 280 4.21 24.44 0.23
C LYS A 280 3.86 23.02 -0.18
N VAL A 281 4.20 22.03 0.62
CA VAL A 281 3.90 20.60 0.34
C VAL A 281 2.67 20.10 1.09
N ILE A 282 2.06 20.93 1.93
CA ILE A 282 0.83 20.56 2.62
C ILE A 282 -0.36 20.60 1.65
N SER A 283 -1.24 19.64 1.81
CA SER A 283 -2.53 19.53 1.12
C SER A 283 -3.65 19.38 2.15
N PHE A 284 -4.82 19.82 1.76
CA PHE A 284 -6.07 19.61 2.49
C PHE A 284 -7.01 18.65 1.73
N ASN A 285 -6.51 18.02 0.67
CA ASN A 285 -7.23 17.04 -0.13
C ASN A 285 -6.40 15.80 -0.28
N SER A 286 -7.05 14.65 -0.16
CA SER A 286 -6.40 13.38 -0.49
C SER A 286 -6.41 13.18 -2.00
N LYS A 287 -5.23 12.96 -2.56
CA LYS A 287 -5.03 12.56 -3.95
C LYS A 287 -4.52 11.13 -4.09
N SER A 288 -4.22 10.49 -2.98
CA SER A 288 -3.87 9.08 -2.90
C SER A 288 -4.78 8.39 -1.89
N ILE A 289 -5.45 7.35 -2.32
CA ILE A 289 -6.54 6.69 -1.60
C ILE A 289 -6.26 5.20 -1.56
N LYS A 290 -6.49 4.59 -0.41
CA LYS A 290 -6.42 3.16 -0.21
C LYS A 290 -7.81 2.63 0.03
N ALA A 291 -8.23 1.63 -0.75
CA ALA A 291 -9.40 0.83 -0.47
C ALA A 291 -8.97 -0.53 0.08
N GLN A 292 -9.55 -0.92 1.18
CA GLN A 292 -9.43 -2.26 1.76
C GLN A 292 -10.75 -2.98 1.53
N ILE A 293 -10.68 -4.13 0.90
CA ILE A 293 -11.85 -4.93 0.55
C ILE A 293 -11.72 -6.24 1.32
N THR A 294 -12.72 -6.52 2.15
CA THR A 294 -12.87 -7.81 2.83
C THR A 294 -14.03 -8.53 2.16
N TYR A 295 -13.74 -9.68 1.58
CA TYR A 295 -14.71 -10.55 0.92
C TYR A 295 -14.94 -11.77 1.82
N GLU A 296 -16.19 -12.07 2.15
CA GLU A 296 -16.58 -13.23 2.93
C GLU A 296 -17.52 -14.11 2.09
N ASP A 297 -17.08 -15.33 1.78
CA ASP A 297 -17.88 -16.27 1.02
C ASP A 297 -19.02 -16.90 1.86
N LYS A 298 -19.91 -17.64 1.21
CA LYS A 298 -21.04 -18.33 1.87
C LYS A 298 -20.64 -19.26 3.00
N GLN A 299 -19.39 -19.75 2.99
CA GLN A 299 -18.85 -20.64 4.01
C GLN A 299 -18.18 -19.89 5.15
N GLY A 300 -18.22 -18.54 5.14
CA GLY A 300 -17.56 -17.68 6.12
C GLY A 300 -16.05 -17.59 5.93
N THR A 301 -15.52 -18.01 4.78
CA THR A 301 -14.10 -17.84 4.48
C THR A 301 -13.84 -16.40 4.05
N GLN A 302 -12.90 -15.75 4.72
CA GLN A 302 -12.55 -14.36 4.44
C GLN A 302 -11.33 -14.25 3.53
N TYR A 303 -11.45 -13.38 2.53
CA TYR A 303 -10.37 -12.97 1.65
C TYR A 303 -10.16 -11.47 1.79
N PHE A 304 -8.92 -11.05 1.66
CA PHE A 304 -8.53 -9.66 1.84
C PHE A 304 -7.86 -9.13 0.57
N SER A 305 -8.30 -7.98 0.11
CA SER A 305 -7.65 -7.24 -0.96
C SER A 305 -7.42 -5.79 -0.56
N SER A 306 -6.38 -5.19 -1.09
CA SER A 306 -6.06 -3.78 -0.87
C SER A 306 -5.69 -3.12 -2.19
N SER A 307 -6.47 -2.14 -2.59
CA SER A 307 -6.29 -1.41 -3.84
C SER A 307 -5.88 0.03 -3.56
N LYS A 308 -4.97 0.54 -4.37
CA LYS A 308 -4.51 1.92 -4.31
C LYS A 308 -4.97 2.69 -5.52
N TYR A 309 -5.55 3.86 -5.27
CA TYR A 309 -6.01 4.80 -6.27
C TYR A 309 -5.25 6.11 -6.13
N GLU A 310 -4.93 6.74 -7.24
CA GLU A 310 -4.39 8.10 -7.25
C GLU A 310 -5.13 8.98 -8.26
N VAL A 311 -5.18 10.26 -7.92
CA VAL A 311 -5.77 11.30 -8.78
C VAL A 311 -4.63 11.92 -9.60
N ASP A 312 -4.72 11.82 -10.91
CA ASP A 312 -3.72 12.36 -11.81
C ASP A 312 -3.85 13.90 -11.99
N SER A 313 -3.05 14.47 -12.88
CA SER A 313 -3.06 15.91 -13.21
C SER A 313 -4.40 16.39 -13.76
N ASP A 314 -5.13 15.53 -14.45
CA ASP A 314 -6.42 15.83 -15.09
C ASP A 314 -7.61 15.60 -14.13
N ASN A 315 -7.33 15.33 -12.87
CA ASN A 315 -8.28 14.98 -11.82
C ASN A 315 -9.06 13.67 -12.09
N ILE A 316 -8.46 12.76 -12.83
CA ILE A 316 -9.00 11.42 -13.08
C ILE A 316 -8.43 10.47 -12.04
N VAL A 317 -9.32 9.69 -11.41
CA VAL A 317 -8.93 8.64 -10.46
C VAL A 317 -8.49 7.41 -11.24
N LYS A 318 -7.28 6.92 -10.92
CA LYS A 318 -6.70 5.73 -11.53
C LYS A 318 -6.39 4.69 -10.45
N LEU A 319 -6.76 3.45 -10.70
CA LEU A 319 -6.26 2.31 -9.94
C LEU A 319 -4.78 2.13 -10.29
N ILE A 320 -3.91 2.21 -9.30
CA ILE A 320 -2.46 2.10 -9.47
C ILE A 320 -2.00 0.65 -9.32
N TYR A 321 -2.45 -0.01 -8.26
CA TYR A 321 -2.19 -1.43 -8.04
C TYR A 321 -3.23 -2.04 -7.10
N ARG A 322 -3.36 -3.36 -7.20
CA ARG A 322 -4.09 -4.20 -6.25
C ARG A 322 -3.14 -5.23 -5.63
N TYR A 323 -3.33 -5.48 -4.37
CA TYR A 323 -2.66 -6.52 -3.60
C TYR A 323 -3.70 -7.49 -3.05
N GLY A 324 -3.68 -8.72 -3.47
CA GLY A 324 -4.70 -9.74 -3.19
C GLY A 324 -5.60 -10.01 -4.38
N PRO A 325 -6.63 -10.88 -4.21
CA PRO A 325 -7.15 -11.38 -2.92
C PRO A 325 -6.27 -12.47 -2.26
N PHE A 326 -6.15 -12.39 -0.94
CA PHE A 326 -5.49 -13.40 -0.12
C PHE A 326 -6.47 -14.00 0.88
N LYS A 327 -6.49 -15.31 1.00
CA LYS A 327 -7.25 -16.00 2.04
C LYS A 327 -6.72 -15.56 3.41
N LYS A 328 -7.58 -15.04 4.26
CA LYS A 328 -7.23 -14.67 5.62
C LYS A 328 -6.96 -15.95 6.41
N GLN A 329 -5.69 -16.21 6.71
CA GLN A 329 -5.35 -17.26 7.65
C GLN A 329 -5.82 -16.83 9.03
N VAL A 330 -6.82 -17.51 9.56
CA VAL A 330 -7.17 -17.40 10.98
C VAL A 330 -6.03 -18.07 11.74
N LEU A 331 -5.08 -17.26 12.20
CA LEU A 331 -4.14 -17.72 13.22
C LEU A 331 -5.00 -18.10 14.43
N LYS A 332 -5.23 -19.41 14.61
CA LYS A 332 -5.74 -19.93 15.87
C LYS A 332 -4.64 -19.66 16.89
N ILE A 333 -4.81 -18.56 17.66
CA ILE A 333 -4.04 -18.27 18.87
C ILE A 333 -4.50 -19.25 19.94
#